data_d2a601d4abba9cf798d9a681bd7f06be
#
_entry.id   d2a601d4abba9cf798d9a681bd7f06be
#
_cell.length_a   1.000
_cell.length_b   1.000
_cell.length_c   1.000
_cell.angle_alpha   90.00
_cell.angle_beta   90.00
_cell.angle_gamma   90.00
#
_symmetry.space_group_name_H-M   'P 1'
#
loop_
_entity.id
_entity.type
_entity.pdbx_description
1 polymer ?
#
loop_
_entity_poly.entity_id
_entity_poly.type
_entity_poly.pdbx_seq_one_letter_code
_entity_poly.pdbx_strand_id
1 'polypeptide(L)'
;MARVYISSVIAAPAAKVWARIRDFNGLPAWHPAVAESRIENGEPSDKVGCIRDFRLRNGDRIRERLLGLSDYDMFCTYSILESPMRVDNYVATLRLTPVTDGDRTFVEWSAEFGCAPERESELVTTIGAGVFQGGFDALKRQLGG
;
A
#
# COMPACT_ATOMS: atom_id res chain seq x y z
N MET A 1 12.08 12.69 10.92
CA MET A 1 11.53 11.68 10.01
C MET A 1 10.44 10.89 10.71
N ALA A 2 9.24 10.97 10.19
CA ALA A 2 8.12 10.21 10.73
C ALA A 2 8.17 8.77 10.21
N ARG A 3 7.62 7.84 10.98
CA ARG A 3 7.61 6.43 10.64
C ARG A 3 6.27 5.81 11.00
N VAL A 4 5.75 4.98 10.07
CA VAL A 4 4.51 4.22 10.27
C VAL A 4 4.83 2.75 10.00
N TYR A 5 4.34 1.87 10.87
CA TYR A 5 4.47 0.42 10.68
C TYR A 5 3.20 -0.26 11.18
N ILE A 6 2.56 -1.02 10.30
CA ILE A 6 1.38 -1.82 10.66
C ILE A 6 1.62 -3.24 10.14
N SER A 7 1.31 -4.22 10.97
CA SER A 7 1.37 -5.62 10.56
C SER A 7 0.10 -6.34 10.97
N SER A 8 -0.18 -7.44 10.29
CA SER A 8 -1.36 -8.25 10.57
C SER A 8 -1.14 -9.66 10.04
N VAL A 9 -2.07 -10.55 10.30
CA VAL A 9 -2.09 -11.90 9.75
C VAL A 9 -3.40 -12.09 8.98
N ILE A 10 -3.29 -12.58 7.75
CA ILE A 10 -4.44 -12.87 6.90
C ILE A 10 -4.57 -14.40 6.80
N ALA A 11 -5.76 -14.93 7.06
CA ALA A 11 -6.03 -16.37 7.04
C ALA A 11 -6.27 -16.85 5.61
N ALA A 12 -5.23 -16.67 4.76
CA ALA A 12 -5.23 -17.11 3.37
C ALA A 12 -3.79 -17.36 2.94
N PRO A 13 -3.54 -18.24 1.95
CA PRO A 13 -2.19 -18.51 1.45
C PRO A 13 -1.54 -17.26 0.87
N ALA A 14 -0.22 -17.13 1.05
CA ALA A 14 0.52 -15.95 0.61
C ALA A 14 0.38 -15.69 -0.89
N ALA A 15 0.40 -16.74 -1.71
CA ALA A 15 0.21 -16.58 -3.16
C ALA A 15 -1.13 -15.94 -3.51
N LYS A 16 -2.17 -16.28 -2.76
CA LYS A 16 -3.51 -15.73 -3.00
C LYS A 16 -3.59 -14.25 -2.58
N VAL A 17 -2.97 -13.90 -1.45
CA VAL A 17 -2.91 -12.52 -1.00
C VAL A 17 -2.06 -11.68 -1.96
N TRP A 18 -0.90 -12.21 -2.35
CA TRP A 18 0.00 -11.52 -3.27
C TRP A 18 -0.64 -11.28 -4.63
N ALA A 19 -1.39 -12.23 -5.16
CA ALA A 19 -2.10 -12.07 -6.43
C ALA A 19 -3.03 -10.85 -6.41
N ARG A 20 -3.59 -10.51 -5.24
CA ARG A 20 -4.47 -9.36 -5.08
C ARG A 20 -3.69 -8.05 -5.00
N ILE A 21 -2.49 -8.07 -4.41
CA ILE A 21 -1.70 -6.88 -4.11
C ILE A 21 -0.74 -6.49 -5.24
N ARG A 22 -0.18 -7.49 -5.96
CA ARG A 22 0.92 -7.29 -6.89
C ARG A 22 0.64 -6.37 -8.07
N ASP A 23 -0.61 -6.18 -8.43
CA ASP A 23 -0.97 -5.24 -9.49
C ASP A 23 -0.95 -3.82 -8.91
N PHE A 24 0.08 -3.06 -9.29
CA PHE A 24 0.25 -1.69 -8.79
C PHE A 24 -0.93 -0.79 -9.17
N ASN A 25 -1.66 -1.13 -10.22
CA ASN A 25 -2.87 -0.43 -10.65
C ASN A 25 -4.14 -1.03 -10.02
N GLY A 26 -4.02 -2.03 -9.17
CA GLY A 26 -5.14 -2.80 -8.65
C GLY A 26 -5.73 -2.31 -7.34
N LEU A 27 -5.30 -1.15 -6.82
CA LEU A 27 -5.81 -0.63 -5.54
C LEU A 27 -7.34 -0.58 -5.46
N PRO A 28 -8.06 -0.13 -6.50
CA PRO A 28 -9.53 -0.08 -6.40
C PRO A 28 -10.18 -1.44 -6.18
N ALA A 29 -9.49 -2.51 -6.57
CA ALA A 29 -10.04 -3.86 -6.43
C ALA A 29 -10.02 -4.37 -4.99
N TRP A 30 -9.14 -3.82 -4.14
CA TRP A 30 -9.03 -4.34 -2.78
C TRP A 30 -9.01 -3.27 -1.68
N HIS A 31 -8.52 -2.06 -1.94
CA HIS A 31 -8.48 -1.01 -0.92
C HIS A 31 -9.76 -0.15 -0.97
N PRO A 32 -10.55 -0.12 0.12
CA PRO A 32 -11.88 0.51 0.08
C PRO A 32 -11.85 2.03 -0.07
N ALA A 33 -10.74 2.68 0.26
CA ALA A 33 -10.62 4.13 0.13
C ALA A 33 -10.37 4.60 -1.30
N VAL A 34 -9.98 3.70 -2.21
CA VAL A 34 -9.58 4.05 -3.56
C VAL A 34 -10.74 3.83 -4.54
N ALA A 35 -11.13 4.89 -5.26
CA ALA A 35 -12.23 4.82 -6.21
C ALA A 35 -11.77 4.35 -7.59
N GLU A 36 -10.64 4.86 -8.08
CA GLU A 36 -10.12 4.54 -9.41
C GLU A 36 -8.60 4.73 -9.45
N SER A 37 -7.94 4.04 -10.38
CA SER A 37 -6.49 4.13 -10.56
C SER A 37 -6.15 3.90 -12.02
N ARG A 38 -5.11 4.58 -12.51
CA ARG A 38 -4.56 4.36 -13.86
C ARG A 38 -3.05 4.49 -13.81
N ILE A 39 -2.37 3.79 -14.71
CA ILE A 39 -0.92 3.94 -14.90
C ILE A 39 -0.67 4.99 -15.97
N GLU A 40 0.17 5.97 -15.65
CA GLU A 40 0.48 7.04 -16.58
C GLU A 40 1.24 6.52 -17.80
N ASN A 41 1.02 7.14 -18.94
CA ASN A 41 1.71 6.86 -20.20
C ASN A 41 1.56 5.44 -20.74
N GLY A 42 0.53 4.69 -20.27
CA GLY A 42 0.30 3.33 -20.73
C GLY A 42 1.39 2.33 -20.39
N GLU A 43 2.23 2.64 -19.41
CA GLU A 43 3.30 1.73 -18.95
C GLU A 43 2.72 0.47 -18.31
N PRO A 44 3.44 -0.66 -18.35
CA PRO A 44 3.03 -1.83 -17.59
C PRO A 44 2.99 -1.55 -16.09
N SER A 45 2.03 -2.11 -15.37
CA SER A 45 1.86 -1.85 -13.94
C SER A 45 2.92 -2.53 -13.06
N ASP A 46 3.73 -3.41 -13.62
CA ASP A 46 4.85 -4.06 -12.92
C ASP A 46 6.23 -3.49 -13.30
N LYS A 47 6.25 -2.44 -14.12
CA LYS A 47 7.50 -1.81 -14.52
C LYS A 47 7.97 -0.83 -13.45
N VAL A 48 9.18 -1.03 -12.93
CA VAL A 48 9.79 -0.09 -11.99
C VAL A 48 9.92 1.28 -12.67
N GLY A 49 9.46 2.30 -11.96
CA GLY A 49 9.37 3.66 -12.49
C GLY A 49 7.99 4.05 -13.00
N CYS A 50 7.07 3.08 -13.17
CA CYS A 50 5.70 3.43 -13.56
C CYS A 50 5.01 4.21 -12.44
N ILE A 51 4.05 5.04 -12.83
CA ILE A 51 3.34 5.93 -11.90
C ILE A 51 1.87 5.55 -11.91
N ARG A 52 1.32 5.26 -10.74
CA ARG A 52 -0.13 5.13 -10.59
C ARG A 52 -0.70 6.46 -10.15
N ASP A 53 -1.71 6.89 -10.86
CA ASP A 53 -2.47 8.10 -10.61
C ASP A 53 -3.83 7.66 -10.15
N PHE A 54 -4.15 7.83 -8.87
CA PHE A 54 -5.39 7.31 -8.34
C PHE A 54 -6.14 8.37 -7.55
N ARG A 55 -7.44 8.11 -7.44
CA ARG A 55 -8.37 9.02 -6.76
C ARG A 55 -9.02 8.29 -5.61
N LEU A 56 -9.02 8.94 -4.45
CA LEU A 56 -9.75 8.45 -3.28
C LEU A 56 -11.24 8.76 -3.42
N ARG A 57 -12.06 8.04 -2.65
CA ARG A 57 -13.51 8.26 -2.67
C ARG A 57 -13.90 9.65 -2.18
N ASN A 58 -13.05 10.28 -1.37
CA ASN A 58 -13.28 11.67 -0.93
C ASN A 58 -12.90 12.72 -1.99
N GLY A 59 -12.39 12.30 -3.15
CA GLY A 59 -11.99 13.17 -4.24
C GLY A 59 -10.51 13.53 -4.29
N ASP A 60 -9.73 13.19 -3.29
CA ASP A 60 -8.29 13.47 -3.28
C ASP A 60 -7.58 12.65 -4.35
N ARG A 61 -6.60 13.28 -5.01
CA ARG A 61 -5.77 12.65 -6.04
C ARG A 61 -4.38 12.43 -5.50
N ILE A 62 -3.83 11.24 -5.74
CA ILE A 62 -2.49 10.87 -5.32
C ILE A 62 -1.74 10.25 -6.51
N ARG A 63 -0.47 10.61 -6.67
CA ARG A 63 0.41 10.02 -7.68
C ARG A 63 1.57 9.35 -6.98
N GLU A 64 1.82 8.09 -7.30
CA GLU A 64 2.87 7.28 -6.67
C GLU A 64 3.69 6.56 -7.73
N ARG A 65 5.01 6.51 -7.52
CA ARG A 65 5.95 5.83 -8.41
C ARG A 65 6.39 4.50 -7.80
N LEU A 66 6.34 3.44 -8.62
CA LEU A 66 6.85 2.14 -8.23
C LEU A 66 8.38 2.17 -8.20
N LEU A 67 8.98 1.87 -7.06
CA LEU A 67 10.44 1.84 -6.88
C LEU A 67 11.00 0.43 -6.93
N GLY A 68 10.23 -0.58 -6.55
CA GLY A 68 10.66 -1.96 -6.56
C GLY A 68 9.47 -2.90 -6.44
N LEU A 69 9.58 -4.05 -7.09
CA LEU A 69 8.57 -5.10 -7.05
C LEU A 69 9.27 -6.45 -7.16
N SER A 70 8.97 -7.36 -6.25
CA SER A 70 9.49 -8.73 -6.31
C SER A 70 8.34 -9.71 -6.12
N ASP A 71 8.07 -10.51 -7.13
CA ASP A 71 7.10 -11.59 -7.02
C ASP A 71 7.67 -12.75 -6.18
N TYR A 72 8.98 -12.93 -6.22
CA TYR A 72 9.63 -13.98 -5.43
C TYR A 72 9.57 -13.68 -3.93
N ASP A 73 9.96 -12.46 -3.55
CA ASP A 73 9.98 -12.04 -2.14
C ASP A 73 8.65 -11.44 -1.68
N MET A 74 7.73 -11.23 -2.60
CA MET A 74 6.38 -10.69 -2.35
C MET A 74 6.40 -9.34 -1.63
N PHE A 75 7.02 -8.36 -2.27
CA PHE A 75 6.97 -6.98 -1.76
C PHE A 75 6.86 -5.99 -2.91
N CYS A 76 6.35 -4.80 -2.59
CA CYS A 76 6.46 -3.64 -3.47
C CYS A 76 6.85 -2.42 -2.64
N THR A 77 7.69 -1.55 -3.23
CA THR A 77 8.13 -0.30 -2.63
C THR A 77 7.76 0.83 -3.58
N TYR A 78 7.24 1.91 -3.04
CA TYR A 78 6.81 3.04 -3.84
C TYR A 78 7.02 4.37 -3.10
N SER A 79 7.04 5.45 -3.87
CA SER A 79 7.15 6.81 -3.32
C SER A 79 5.93 7.63 -3.74
N ILE A 80 5.57 8.62 -2.93
CA ILE A 80 4.55 9.58 -3.30
C ILE A 80 5.19 10.72 -4.07
N LEU A 81 4.64 11.05 -5.24
CA LEU A 81 5.05 12.19 -6.05
C LEU A 81 4.17 13.41 -5.79
N GLU A 82 2.86 13.21 -5.63
CA GLU A 82 1.89 14.26 -5.35
C GLU A 82 0.82 13.74 -4.42
N SER A 83 0.47 14.54 -3.42
CA SER A 83 -0.56 14.19 -2.45
C SER A 83 -0.99 15.44 -1.69
N PRO A 84 -2.26 15.55 -1.28
CA PRO A 84 -2.69 16.65 -0.40
C PRO A 84 -2.18 16.53 1.03
N MET A 85 -1.53 15.42 1.38
CA MET A 85 -1.04 15.20 2.76
C MET A 85 0.12 16.09 3.18
N ARG A 86 0.82 16.73 2.23
CA ARG A 86 1.99 17.60 2.51
C ARG A 86 3.10 16.83 3.23
N VAL A 87 3.52 15.73 2.65
CA VAL A 87 4.64 14.92 3.12
C VAL A 87 5.80 15.03 2.15
N ASP A 88 7.02 14.87 2.66
CA ASP A 88 8.24 14.92 1.87
C ASP A 88 8.94 13.58 1.93
N ASN A 89 9.54 13.18 0.81
CA ASN A 89 10.36 11.95 0.75
C ASN A 89 9.63 10.72 1.29
N TYR A 90 8.36 10.59 0.95
CA TYR A 90 7.54 9.45 1.40
C TYR A 90 7.91 8.22 0.62
N VAL A 91 8.36 7.19 1.32
CA VAL A 91 8.65 5.87 0.76
C VAL A 91 7.95 4.83 1.61
N ALA A 92 7.19 3.96 0.97
CA ALA A 92 6.46 2.89 1.64
C ALA A 92 6.79 1.53 1.04
N THR A 93 6.73 0.49 1.87
CA THR A 93 6.91 -0.90 1.45
C THR A 93 5.78 -1.75 2.02
N LEU A 94 5.18 -2.55 1.16
CA LEU A 94 4.18 -3.56 1.52
C LEU A 94 4.83 -4.92 1.26
N ARG A 95 4.93 -5.75 2.30
CA ARG A 95 5.63 -7.03 2.23
C ARG A 95 4.79 -8.15 2.83
N LEU A 96 4.81 -9.31 2.17
CA LEU A 96 4.17 -10.52 2.64
C LEU A 96 5.20 -11.57 2.99
N THR A 97 4.94 -12.31 4.06
CA THR A 97 5.75 -13.47 4.46
C THR A 97 4.81 -14.63 4.73
N PRO A 98 5.00 -15.79 4.06
CA PRO A 98 4.17 -16.96 4.35
C PRO A 98 4.34 -17.41 5.80
N VAL A 99 3.24 -17.70 6.45
CA VAL A 99 3.21 -18.40 7.75
C VAL A 99 2.82 -19.82 7.43
N THR A 100 3.81 -20.73 7.41
CA THR A 100 3.59 -22.12 6.95
C THR A 100 2.66 -22.87 7.90
N ASP A 101 2.69 -22.56 9.17
CA ASP A 101 1.78 -23.12 10.15
C ASP A 101 0.37 -22.54 9.92
N GLY A 102 -0.50 -23.36 9.36
CA GLY A 102 -1.87 -22.95 9.05
C GLY A 102 -2.05 -22.27 7.70
N ASP A 103 -0.99 -22.21 6.88
CA ASP A 103 -1.04 -21.64 5.53
C ASP A 103 -1.67 -20.24 5.52
N ARG A 104 -1.10 -19.36 6.33
CA ARG A 104 -1.54 -17.98 6.52
C ARG A 104 -0.49 -17.03 6.00
N THR A 105 -0.77 -15.73 6.03
CA THR A 105 0.14 -14.71 5.53
C THR A 105 0.38 -13.63 6.59
N PHE A 106 1.64 -13.40 6.92
CA PHE A 106 2.05 -12.24 7.70
C PHE A 106 2.22 -11.08 6.72
N VAL A 107 1.49 -9.99 6.96
CA VAL A 107 1.55 -8.79 6.11
C VAL A 107 2.11 -7.63 6.91
N GLU A 108 2.98 -6.85 6.26
CA GLU A 108 3.61 -5.67 6.86
C GLU A 108 3.51 -4.51 5.87
N TRP A 109 3.17 -3.35 6.37
CA TRP A 109 3.14 -2.13 5.56
C TRP A 109 3.81 -1.03 6.36
N SER A 110 4.86 -0.43 5.80
CA SER A 110 5.63 0.59 6.49
C SER A 110 5.86 1.79 5.59
N ALA A 111 6.07 2.94 6.20
CA ALA A 111 6.42 4.16 5.49
C ALA A 111 7.31 5.04 6.34
N GLU A 112 8.17 5.80 5.66
CA GLU A 112 8.98 6.84 6.28
C GLU A 112 8.78 8.12 5.46
N PHE A 113 8.69 9.26 6.13
CA PHE A 113 8.46 10.53 5.45
C PHE A 113 8.80 11.71 6.34
N GLY A 114 9.00 12.87 5.72
CA GLY A 114 9.13 14.14 6.43
C GLY A 114 7.81 14.89 6.43
N CYS A 115 7.56 15.65 7.48
CA CYS A 115 6.39 16.52 7.58
C CYS A 115 6.64 17.58 8.64
N ALA A 116 5.74 18.56 8.71
CA ALA A 116 5.76 19.54 9.80
C ALA A 116 5.59 18.82 11.14
N PRO A 117 6.42 19.12 12.16
CA PRO A 117 6.38 18.39 13.44
C PRO A 117 5.01 18.37 14.10
N GLU A 118 4.23 19.44 14.01
CA GLU A 118 2.90 19.52 14.59
C GLU A 118 1.87 18.62 13.89
N ARG A 119 2.19 18.12 12.70
CA ARG A 119 1.31 17.23 11.93
C ARG A 119 1.69 15.76 12.03
N GLU A 120 2.84 15.45 12.63
CA GLU A 120 3.37 14.10 12.63
C GLU A 120 2.40 13.09 13.24
N SER A 121 1.89 13.37 14.44
CA SER A 121 0.99 12.46 15.15
C SER A 121 -0.30 12.20 14.35
N GLU A 122 -0.88 13.22 13.77
CA GLU A 122 -2.08 13.11 12.93
C GLU A 122 -1.81 12.25 11.70
N LEU A 123 -0.70 12.50 11.00
CA LEU A 123 -0.36 11.78 9.79
C LEU A 123 -0.04 10.31 10.07
N VAL A 124 0.69 10.03 11.14
CA VAL A 124 0.99 8.65 11.55
C VAL A 124 -0.31 7.89 11.81
N THR A 125 -1.26 8.50 12.49
CA THR A 125 -2.57 7.87 12.74
C THR A 125 -3.37 7.67 11.46
N THR A 126 -3.44 8.69 10.61
CA THR A 126 -4.20 8.63 9.36
C THR A 126 -3.65 7.56 8.43
N ILE A 127 -2.33 7.51 8.25
CA ILE A 127 -1.70 6.54 7.36
C ILE A 127 -1.76 5.15 7.97
N GLY A 128 -1.42 5.01 9.26
CA GLY A 128 -1.40 3.71 9.93
C GLY A 128 -2.77 3.09 10.07
N ALA A 129 -3.65 3.74 10.83
CA ALA A 129 -4.98 3.20 11.10
C ALA A 129 -5.92 3.31 9.90
N GLY A 130 -5.84 4.43 9.18
CA GLY A 130 -6.74 4.68 8.04
C GLY A 130 -6.34 3.93 6.79
N VAL A 131 -5.11 4.08 6.34
CA VAL A 131 -4.68 3.52 5.05
C VAL A 131 -4.20 2.08 5.22
N PHE A 132 -3.20 1.85 6.05
CA PHE A 132 -2.57 0.52 6.13
C PHE A 132 -3.47 -0.50 6.81
N GLN A 133 -3.96 -0.21 7.99
CA GLN A 133 -4.87 -1.12 8.69
C GLN A 133 -6.18 -1.29 7.91
N GLY A 134 -6.70 -0.20 7.35
CA GLY A 134 -7.92 -0.25 6.53
C GLY A 134 -7.76 -1.18 5.33
N GLY A 135 -6.60 -1.15 4.68
CA GLY A 135 -6.28 -2.07 3.59
C GLY A 135 -6.22 -3.53 4.06
N PHE A 136 -5.55 -3.79 5.18
CA PHE A 136 -5.47 -5.15 5.73
C PHE A 136 -6.85 -5.67 6.15
N ASP A 137 -7.67 -4.84 6.76
CA ASP A 137 -9.04 -5.23 7.15
C ASP A 137 -9.87 -5.62 5.92
N ALA A 138 -9.70 -4.88 4.82
CA ALA A 138 -10.39 -5.20 3.56
C ALA A 138 -9.90 -6.53 2.98
N LEU A 139 -8.60 -6.79 3.01
CA LEU A 139 -8.05 -8.07 2.55
C LEU A 139 -8.58 -9.24 3.38
N LYS A 140 -8.71 -9.06 4.69
CA LYS A 140 -9.31 -10.08 5.56
C LYS A 140 -10.75 -10.37 5.18
N ARG A 141 -11.54 -9.33 4.93
CA ARG A 141 -12.94 -9.51 4.51
C ARG A 141 -13.05 -10.24 3.18
N GLN A 142 -12.12 -10.00 2.26
CA GLN A 142 -12.14 -10.57 0.91
C GLN A 142 -11.57 -11.98 0.85
N LEU A 143 -10.55 -12.28 1.64
CA LEU A 143 -9.74 -13.50 1.51
C LEU A 143 -9.79 -14.40 2.73
N GLY A 144 -10.05 -13.89 3.90
CA GLY A 144 -10.13 -14.70 5.12
C GLY A 144 -9.54 -14.01 6.33
N GLY A 145 -10.25 -14.10 7.39
CA GLY A 145 -9.91 -13.64 8.59
C GLY A 145 -9.38 -12.99 9.46
#